data_c1a60dac52f677d42873a1c52803df2d
#
_entry.id   c1a60dac52f677d42873a1c52803df2d
#
_cell.length_a   1.000
_cell.length_b   1.000
_cell.length_c   1.000
_cell.angle_alpha   90.00
_cell.angle_beta   90.00
_cell.angle_gamma   90.00
#
_symmetry.space_group_name_H-M   'P 1'
#
loop_
_entity.id
_entity.type
_entity.pdbx_description
1 polymer ?
#
loop_
_entity_poly.entity_id
_entity_poly.type
_entity_poly.pdbx_seq_one_letter_code
_entity_poly.pdbx_strand_id
1 'polypeptide(L)'
;MLRALTVQFIQRRGYSEPLVRVRFAPSPTGDLHLGGLRTALYNYLFSRQHNGHFLLRIEDTDQTRLQPGAMERLRNNLIWAGIIPDEDPVRGGPTGPYIQSKRLEIYQEYVKKLIENDSAYPCFCTEHRLDLLRREAVKARLVPKYDNRCRHLEKDVVKEKLSKGVEHCIRFKLSTEPQGFKDLVYGDFEPTQQEADFVIIKADGYPTYHFANVVDDHLMEISHVLRGVEWLVSTPKHLEIYQAFGWTPPNFAHLPLILNTDGSKLSKRQGDIKVDFYREQGIFPLALINYITHAGGGFDRDSSISCYSYEQLIKQFDINKINTHSSKLNRDTLMELNKLEIVNLLSDNNNTKILVEKVRRLVLETFPDRNNLKTCLKKFSTTNHLEFPKLMKLLRGHLSGLEQGPSVVEMMEILGKDKTLNRLNKHCG
;
A
#
# COMPACT_ATOMS: atom_id res chain seq x y z
N MET A 1 12.94 -70.66 2.94
CA MET A 1 13.10 -69.57 1.98
C MET A 1 11.86 -68.69 2.00
N LEU A 2 11.89 -67.67 2.84
CA LEU A 2 10.82 -66.65 2.94
C LEU A 2 11.40 -65.37 2.34
N ARG A 3 10.85 -64.91 1.19
CA ARG A 3 11.15 -63.60 0.61
C ARG A 3 10.25 -62.57 1.27
N ALA A 4 10.87 -61.66 2.00
CA ALA A 4 10.22 -60.48 2.53
C ALA A 4 9.94 -59.49 1.38
N LEU A 5 8.68 -59.18 1.17
CA LEU A 5 8.19 -58.10 0.31
C LEU A 5 8.28 -56.78 1.10
N THR A 6 9.30 -55.99 0.78
CA THR A 6 9.38 -54.60 1.29
C THR A 6 8.48 -53.73 0.43
N VAL A 7 7.34 -53.35 1.00
CA VAL A 7 6.43 -52.36 0.41
C VAL A 7 7.04 -50.97 0.70
N GLN A 8 7.62 -50.35 -0.33
CA GLN A 8 8.00 -48.94 -0.27
C GLN A 8 6.75 -48.07 -0.33
N PHE A 9 6.42 -47.47 0.81
CA PHE A 9 5.49 -46.34 0.87
C PHE A 9 6.15 -45.14 0.19
N ILE A 10 5.84 -44.90 -1.07
CA ILE A 10 6.10 -43.62 -1.72
C ILE A 10 5.07 -42.63 -1.15
N GLN A 11 5.49 -41.86 -0.15
CA GLN A 11 4.78 -40.65 0.24
C GLN A 11 4.79 -39.72 -0.97
N ARG A 12 3.65 -39.68 -1.68
CA ARG A 12 3.37 -38.55 -2.59
C ARG A 12 3.32 -37.29 -1.70
N ARG A 13 4.41 -36.53 -1.67
CA ARG A 13 4.37 -35.12 -1.27
C ARG A 13 3.43 -34.45 -2.24
N GLY A 14 2.20 -34.15 -1.80
CA GLY A 14 1.31 -33.26 -2.51
C GLY A 14 2.07 -31.94 -2.68
N TYR A 15 2.31 -31.53 -3.90
CA TYR A 15 2.75 -30.17 -4.21
C TYR A 15 1.59 -29.27 -3.81
N SER A 16 1.60 -28.74 -2.57
CA SER A 16 0.81 -27.59 -2.26
C SER A 16 1.39 -26.44 -3.08
N GLU A 17 0.55 -25.77 -3.86
CA GLU A 17 0.97 -24.55 -4.53
C GLU A 17 1.65 -23.63 -3.51
N PRO A 18 2.75 -22.95 -3.87
CA PRO A 18 3.44 -22.09 -2.94
C PRO A 18 2.46 -20.99 -2.45
N LEU A 19 2.43 -20.78 -1.15
CA LEU A 19 1.55 -19.79 -0.51
C LEU A 19 1.74 -18.42 -1.17
N VAL A 20 0.64 -17.83 -1.63
CA VAL A 20 0.68 -16.46 -2.18
C VAL A 20 1.03 -15.48 -1.06
N ARG A 21 2.12 -14.73 -1.23
CA ARG A 21 2.56 -13.67 -0.33
C ARG A 21 2.76 -12.39 -1.13
N VAL A 22 2.07 -11.35 -0.71
CA VAL A 22 2.12 -10.01 -1.33
C VAL A 22 2.39 -8.95 -0.29
N ARG A 23 2.78 -7.76 -0.73
CA ARG A 23 3.10 -6.67 0.19
C ARG A 23 2.63 -5.31 -0.32
N PHE A 24 2.20 -4.46 0.59
CA PHE A 24 2.16 -3.03 0.41
C PHE A 24 3.40 -2.43 1.11
N ALA A 25 4.20 -1.71 0.35
CA ALA A 25 5.54 -1.26 0.80
C ALA A 25 5.70 0.25 0.63
N PRO A 26 4.97 1.08 1.41
CA PRO A 26 5.02 2.52 1.29
C PRO A 26 6.20 3.14 2.04
N SER A 27 6.71 4.27 1.51
CA SER A 27 7.62 5.15 2.25
C SER A 27 6.80 6.10 3.14
N PRO A 28 7.15 6.28 4.44
CA PRO A 28 6.42 7.12 5.39
C PRO A 28 6.76 8.61 5.21
N THR A 29 6.65 9.12 3.98
CA THR A 29 6.96 10.50 3.57
C THR A 29 5.73 11.40 3.51
N GLY A 30 4.60 10.96 4.06
CA GLY A 30 3.33 11.69 4.09
C GLY A 30 2.15 10.74 4.37
N ASP A 31 0.95 11.30 4.25
CA ASP A 31 -0.28 10.58 4.50
C ASP A 31 -0.64 9.64 3.33
N LEU A 32 -1.45 8.61 3.62
CA LEU A 32 -1.90 7.67 2.61
C LEU A 32 -2.84 8.36 1.61
N HIS A 33 -2.51 8.27 0.33
CA HIS A 33 -3.33 8.79 -0.76
C HIS A 33 -4.11 7.68 -1.47
N LEU A 34 -5.15 8.04 -2.25
CA LEU A 34 -6.00 7.08 -2.95
C LEU A 34 -5.24 6.08 -3.83
N GLY A 35 -4.18 6.51 -4.51
CA GLY A 35 -3.35 5.59 -5.31
C GLY A 35 -2.64 4.55 -4.45
N GLY A 36 -2.13 4.95 -3.27
CA GLY A 36 -1.55 4.03 -2.29
C GLY A 36 -2.60 3.09 -1.71
N LEU A 37 -3.79 3.62 -1.37
CA LEU A 37 -4.90 2.82 -0.87
C LEU A 37 -5.34 1.77 -1.90
N ARG A 38 -5.41 2.12 -3.20
CA ARG A 38 -5.70 1.14 -4.26
C ARG A 38 -4.62 0.06 -4.36
N THR A 39 -3.35 0.46 -4.31
CA THR A 39 -2.26 -0.52 -4.33
C THR A 39 -2.36 -1.50 -3.15
N ALA A 40 -2.63 -0.99 -1.94
CA ALA A 40 -2.86 -1.83 -0.77
C ALA A 40 -4.08 -2.73 -0.95
N LEU A 41 -5.21 -2.20 -1.44
CA LEU A 41 -6.43 -2.94 -1.69
C LEU A 41 -6.21 -4.10 -2.67
N TYR A 42 -5.55 -3.85 -3.82
CA TYR A 42 -5.37 -4.89 -4.84
C TYR A 42 -4.44 -6.01 -4.34
N ASN A 43 -3.40 -5.68 -3.59
CA ASN A 43 -2.59 -6.68 -2.88
C ASN A 43 -3.45 -7.47 -1.88
N TYR A 44 -4.27 -6.80 -1.09
CA TYR A 44 -5.15 -7.43 -0.11
C TYR A 44 -6.15 -8.37 -0.78
N LEU A 45 -6.88 -7.93 -1.80
CA LEU A 45 -7.86 -8.74 -2.52
C LEU A 45 -7.20 -9.95 -3.18
N PHE A 46 -6.06 -9.76 -3.84
CA PHE A 46 -5.29 -10.84 -4.45
C PHE A 46 -4.85 -11.89 -3.42
N SER A 47 -4.32 -11.45 -2.28
CA SER A 47 -3.94 -12.39 -1.23
C SER A 47 -5.13 -13.18 -0.69
N ARG A 48 -6.25 -12.51 -0.42
CA ARG A 48 -7.47 -13.17 0.12
C ARG A 48 -8.08 -14.14 -0.86
N GLN A 49 -8.09 -13.83 -2.14
CA GLN A 49 -8.60 -14.72 -3.20
C GLN A 49 -7.81 -16.03 -3.26
N HIS A 50 -6.52 -15.99 -2.97
CA HIS A 50 -5.61 -17.15 -3.02
C HIS A 50 -5.31 -17.75 -1.63
N ASN A 51 -6.09 -17.40 -0.59
CA ASN A 51 -5.83 -17.79 0.80
C ASN A 51 -4.38 -17.51 1.26
N GLY A 52 -3.80 -16.43 0.74
CA GLY A 52 -2.43 -16.00 0.96
C GLY A 52 -2.28 -14.94 2.05
N HIS A 53 -1.07 -14.40 2.19
CA HIS A 53 -0.70 -13.41 3.19
C HIS A 53 -0.47 -12.04 2.56
N PHE A 54 -0.97 -11.00 3.23
CA PHE A 54 -0.77 -9.59 2.90
C PHE A 54 0.10 -8.92 3.95
N LEU A 55 1.27 -8.42 3.56
CA LEU A 55 2.26 -7.79 4.42
C LEU A 55 2.25 -6.26 4.27
N LEU A 56 2.47 -5.54 5.37
CA LEU A 56 2.80 -4.11 5.36
C LEU A 56 4.28 -3.95 5.73
N ARG A 57 5.10 -3.48 4.78
CA ARG A 57 6.51 -3.14 4.96
C ARG A 57 6.72 -1.64 4.84
N ILE A 58 7.40 -1.04 5.79
CA ILE A 58 7.71 0.39 5.78
C ILE A 58 9.10 0.61 5.16
N GLU A 59 9.13 1.38 4.07
CA GLU A 59 10.35 1.70 3.34
C GLU A 59 10.84 3.11 3.72
N ASP A 60 11.59 3.17 4.81
CA ASP A 60 12.08 4.39 5.46
C ASP A 60 13.60 4.61 5.24
N THR A 61 14.20 4.07 4.20
CA THR A 61 15.63 4.20 3.92
C THR A 61 16.06 5.63 3.54
N ASP A 62 15.13 6.50 3.15
CA ASP A 62 15.37 7.91 2.95
C ASP A 62 14.96 8.70 4.20
N GLN A 63 15.89 8.78 5.14
CA GLN A 63 15.68 9.42 6.45
C GLN A 63 15.37 10.92 6.35
N THR A 64 15.78 11.59 5.26
CA THR A 64 15.60 13.04 5.09
C THR A 64 14.16 13.44 4.78
N ARG A 65 13.35 12.51 4.25
CA ARG A 65 11.97 12.76 3.85
C ARG A 65 10.93 12.19 4.81
N LEU A 66 11.35 11.60 5.92
CA LEU A 66 10.43 11.01 6.89
C LEU A 66 9.58 12.08 7.57
N GLN A 67 8.30 11.76 7.78
CA GLN A 67 7.38 12.59 8.54
C GLN A 67 7.02 11.92 9.87
N PRO A 68 7.13 12.63 11.01
CA PRO A 68 6.78 12.09 12.31
C PRO A 68 5.35 11.53 12.32
N GLY A 69 5.17 10.32 12.86
CA GLY A 69 3.88 9.64 12.97
C GLY A 69 3.26 9.15 11.65
N ALA A 70 3.92 9.33 10.49
CA ALA A 70 3.37 8.92 9.19
C ALA A 70 3.14 7.41 9.10
N MET A 71 4.02 6.58 9.65
CA MET A 71 3.87 5.13 9.69
C MET A 71 2.59 4.71 10.43
N GLU A 72 2.35 5.31 11.59
CA GLU A 72 1.17 5.01 12.40
C GLU A 72 -0.13 5.47 11.71
N ARG A 73 -0.16 6.71 11.18
CA ARG A 73 -1.30 7.21 10.40
C ARG A 73 -1.61 6.34 9.20
N LEU A 74 -0.59 5.91 8.46
CA LEU A 74 -0.72 5.03 7.30
C LEU A 74 -1.36 3.68 7.70
N ARG A 75 -0.85 3.05 8.75
CA ARG A 75 -1.40 1.81 9.28
C ARG A 75 -2.85 1.98 9.75
N ASN A 76 -3.14 3.05 10.49
CA ASN A 76 -4.48 3.34 10.98
C ASN A 76 -5.47 3.58 9.83
N ASN A 77 -5.04 4.21 8.73
CA ASN A 77 -5.86 4.39 7.54
C ASN A 77 -6.16 3.08 6.81
N LEU A 78 -5.19 2.16 6.74
CA LEU A 78 -5.45 0.82 6.21
C LEU A 78 -6.46 0.04 7.06
N ILE A 79 -6.29 0.05 8.38
CA ILE A 79 -7.21 -0.60 9.32
C ILE A 79 -8.61 0.03 9.22
N TRP A 80 -8.71 1.37 9.20
CA TRP A 80 -9.98 2.07 9.01
C TRP A 80 -10.65 1.67 7.70
N ALA A 81 -9.88 1.52 6.62
CA ALA A 81 -10.37 1.05 5.33
C ALA A 81 -10.69 -0.45 5.30
N GLY A 82 -10.53 -1.21 6.38
CA GLY A 82 -10.76 -2.66 6.43
C GLY A 82 -9.65 -3.52 5.80
N ILE A 83 -8.53 -2.90 5.43
CA ILE A 83 -7.36 -3.59 4.85
C ILE A 83 -6.40 -3.94 5.99
N ILE A 84 -6.57 -5.13 6.57
CA ILE A 84 -5.81 -5.56 7.75
C ILE A 84 -4.64 -6.45 7.30
N PRO A 85 -3.37 -6.01 7.50
CA PRO A 85 -2.21 -6.83 7.21
C PRO A 85 -2.13 -8.06 8.13
N ASP A 86 -1.65 -9.17 7.60
CA ASP A 86 -1.33 -10.37 8.38
C ASP A 86 -0.04 -10.17 9.15
N GLU A 87 0.92 -9.48 8.54
CA GLU A 87 2.23 -9.14 9.10
C GLU A 87 2.48 -7.64 8.91
N ASP A 88 2.88 -6.96 9.98
CA ASP A 88 3.18 -5.52 9.96
C ASP A 88 4.19 -5.14 11.06
N PRO A 89 4.72 -3.88 11.10
CA PRO A 89 5.67 -3.44 12.12
C PRO A 89 5.19 -3.55 13.57
N VAL A 90 3.88 -3.58 13.81
CA VAL A 90 3.27 -3.63 15.15
C VAL A 90 2.86 -5.05 15.51
N ARG A 91 2.21 -5.76 14.57
CA ARG A 91 1.78 -7.15 14.77
C ARG A 91 2.97 -8.10 14.80
N GLY A 92 4.04 -7.77 14.07
CA GLY A 92 5.16 -8.69 13.86
C GLY A 92 4.84 -9.76 12.84
N GLY A 93 5.65 -10.82 12.83
CA GLY A 93 5.54 -11.98 11.96
C GLY A 93 6.88 -12.69 11.79
N PRO A 94 6.92 -13.83 11.06
CA PRO A 94 8.10 -14.68 10.98
C PRO A 94 9.26 -14.10 10.16
N THR A 95 8.97 -13.14 9.25
CA THR A 95 9.95 -12.59 8.32
C THR A 95 10.38 -11.15 8.66
N GLY A 96 10.01 -10.67 9.87
CA GLY A 96 10.38 -9.34 10.36
C GLY A 96 11.88 -9.11 10.52
N PRO A 97 12.24 -7.86 10.89
CA PRO A 97 11.40 -6.68 11.10
C PRO A 97 10.84 -6.10 9.79
N TYR A 98 9.65 -5.45 9.86
CA TYR A 98 8.95 -4.89 8.69
C TYR A 98 9.19 -3.38 8.53
N ILE A 99 10.32 -2.88 8.99
CA ILE A 99 10.81 -1.51 8.83
C ILE A 99 12.24 -1.59 8.28
N GLN A 100 12.50 -1.00 7.12
CA GLN A 100 13.78 -1.17 6.42
C GLN A 100 14.97 -0.61 7.19
N SER A 101 14.83 0.53 7.89
CA SER A 101 15.90 1.07 8.75
C SER A 101 16.35 0.13 9.88
N LYS A 102 15.52 -0.85 10.25
CA LYS A 102 15.85 -1.88 11.25
C LYS A 102 16.49 -3.14 10.64
N ARG A 103 16.78 -3.13 9.33
CA ARG A 103 17.31 -4.26 8.56
C ARG A 103 18.70 -3.96 7.96
N LEU A 104 19.38 -2.89 8.41
CA LEU A 104 20.64 -2.44 7.82
C LEU A 104 21.73 -3.53 7.84
N GLU A 105 21.82 -4.32 8.90
CA GLU A 105 22.78 -5.43 9.00
C GLU A 105 22.54 -6.49 7.90
N ILE A 106 21.28 -6.79 7.60
CA ILE A 106 20.91 -7.70 6.51
C ILE A 106 21.42 -7.15 5.18
N TYR A 107 21.15 -5.88 4.88
CA TYR A 107 21.63 -5.28 3.63
C TYR A 107 23.14 -5.27 3.54
N GLN A 108 23.84 -5.03 4.65
CA GLN A 108 25.30 -5.08 4.71
C GLN A 108 25.84 -6.50 4.46
N GLU A 109 25.17 -7.53 4.92
CA GLU A 109 25.52 -8.93 4.62
C GLU A 109 25.35 -9.21 3.12
N TYR A 110 24.19 -8.86 2.54
CA TYR A 110 23.91 -9.19 1.15
C TYR A 110 24.71 -8.35 0.15
N VAL A 111 25.05 -7.08 0.45
CA VAL A 111 25.92 -6.31 -0.43
C VAL A 111 27.34 -6.87 -0.46
N LYS A 112 27.85 -7.44 0.64
CA LYS A 112 29.15 -8.13 0.64
C LYS A 112 29.16 -9.29 -0.35
N LYS A 113 28.11 -10.11 -0.40
CA LYS A 113 27.97 -11.21 -1.36
C LYS A 113 28.02 -10.71 -2.81
N LEU A 114 27.42 -9.55 -3.13
CA LEU A 114 27.48 -8.96 -4.47
C LEU A 114 28.87 -8.39 -4.80
N ILE A 115 29.63 -7.93 -3.81
CA ILE A 115 31.03 -7.51 -4.03
C ILE A 115 31.92 -8.73 -4.21
N GLU A 116 31.74 -9.79 -3.44
CA GLU A 116 32.50 -11.02 -3.50
C GLU A 116 32.34 -11.75 -4.85
N ASN A 117 31.11 -11.78 -5.39
CA ASN A 117 30.82 -12.39 -6.69
C ASN A 117 31.03 -11.45 -7.88
N ASP A 118 31.64 -10.28 -7.64
CA ASP A 118 31.95 -9.24 -8.63
C ASP A 118 30.74 -8.60 -9.32
N SER A 119 29.54 -8.69 -8.74
CA SER A 119 28.32 -8.05 -9.25
C SER A 119 28.15 -6.59 -8.76
N ALA A 120 28.93 -6.18 -7.77
CA ALA A 120 28.93 -4.82 -7.24
C ALA A 120 30.34 -4.33 -6.93
N TYR A 121 30.51 -3.01 -6.82
CA TYR A 121 31.81 -2.37 -6.56
C TYR A 121 31.69 -1.06 -5.82
N PRO A 122 32.73 -0.66 -5.03
CA PRO A 122 32.82 0.67 -4.42
C PRO A 122 33.02 1.77 -5.47
N CYS A 123 32.24 2.83 -5.38
CA CYS A 123 32.33 4.00 -6.26
C CYS A 123 32.73 5.22 -5.44
N PHE A 124 33.89 5.80 -5.73
CA PHE A 124 34.50 6.95 -5.04
C PHE A 124 34.25 8.28 -5.75
N CYS A 125 33.27 8.35 -6.65
CA CYS A 125 32.93 9.58 -7.34
C CYS A 125 32.21 10.54 -6.40
N THR A 126 32.69 11.79 -6.33
CA THR A 126 32.09 12.87 -5.55
C THR A 126 30.79 13.36 -6.20
N GLU A 127 29.88 13.93 -5.41
CA GLU A 127 28.66 14.56 -5.92
C GLU A 127 28.96 15.66 -6.94
N HIS A 128 29.96 16.48 -6.67
CA HIS A 128 30.42 17.53 -7.60
C HIS A 128 30.76 16.97 -8.99
N ARG A 129 31.52 15.85 -9.03
CA ARG A 129 31.84 15.19 -10.31
C ARG A 129 30.58 14.68 -11.03
N LEU A 130 29.67 14.05 -10.30
CA LEU A 130 28.42 13.53 -10.87
C LEU A 130 27.53 14.66 -11.38
N ASP A 131 27.51 15.80 -10.71
CA ASP A 131 26.78 16.99 -11.18
C ASP A 131 27.41 17.60 -12.45
N LEU A 132 28.74 17.62 -12.56
CA LEU A 132 29.39 18.03 -13.79
C LEU A 132 28.99 17.13 -14.98
N LEU A 133 29.06 15.81 -14.80
CA LEU A 133 28.62 14.86 -15.84
C LEU A 133 27.16 15.09 -16.25
N ARG A 134 26.28 15.35 -15.27
CA ARG A 134 24.87 15.64 -15.55
C ARG A 134 24.69 16.92 -16.36
N ARG A 135 25.41 17.99 -16.00
CA ARG A 135 25.35 19.28 -16.70
C ARG A 135 25.91 19.18 -18.13
N GLU A 136 26.99 18.44 -18.31
CA GLU A 136 27.58 18.22 -19.64
C GLU A 136 26.62 17.41 -20.53
N ALA A 137 26.03 16.34 -20.02
CA ALA A 137 25.05 15.55 -20.77
C ALA A 137 23.83 16.42 -21.18
N VAL A 138 23.28 17.23 -20.25
CA VAL A 138 22.17 18.16 -20.57
C VAL A 138 22.58 19.18 -21.65
N LYS A 139 23.78 19.78 -21.58
CA LYS A 139 24.29 20.68 -22.61
C LYS A 139 24.41 20.00 -23.97
N ALA A 140 24.84 18.74 -23.98
CA ALA A 140 24.93 17.91 -25.18
C ALA A 140 23.58 17.33 -25.66
N ARG A 141 22.46 17.63 -24.97
CA ARG A 141 21.13 17.06 -25.21
C ARG A 141 21.10 15.52 -25.12
N LEU A 142 21.94 14.95 -24.30
CA LEU A 142 22.01 13.53 -23.98
C LEU A 142 21.30 13.24 -22.66
N VAL A 143 20.83 11.99 -22.49
CA VAL A 143 20.28 11.52 -21.21
C VAL A 143 21.42 11.44 -20.20
N PRO A 144 21.34 12.17 -19.04
CA PRO A 144 22.35 12.10 -18.01
C PRO A 144 22.49 10.68 -17.45
N LYS A 145 23.68 10.11 -17.53
CA LYS A 145 24.00 8.80 -16.94
C LYS A 145 25.41 8.79 -16.34
N TYR A 146 25.62 7.89 -15.40
CA TYR A 146 26.93 7.64 -14.83
C TYR A 146 27.85 6.99 -15.89
N ASP A 147 29.10 7.38 -15.93
CA ASP A 147 30.09 6.92 -16.92
C ASP A 147 30.78 5.60 -16.54
N ASN A 148 30.35 4.93 -15.50
CA ASN A 148 30.89 3.67 -14.98
C ASN A 148 32.39 3.70 -14.62
N ARG A 149 32.98 4.89 -14.40
CA ARG A 149 34.44 5.07 -14.19
C ARG A 149 35.01 4.15 -13.13
N CYS A 150 34.34 4.01 -11.97
CA CYS A 150 34.88 3.23 -10.85
C CYS A 150 34.71 1.71 -11.07
N ARG A 151 33.96 1.28 -12.07
CA ARG A 151 33.76 -0.16 -12.41
C ARG A 151 35.08 -0.86 -12.79
N HIS A 152 36.02 -0.09 -13.32
CA HIS A 152 37.28 -0.59 -13.88
C HIS A 152 38.50 -0.23 -13.02
N LEU A 153 38.31 0.17 -11.76
CA LEU A 153 39.39 0.44 -10.84
C LEU A 153 40.13 -0.87 -10.47
N GLU A 154 41.44 -0.82 -10.48
CA GLU A 154 42.30 -1.91 -10.00
C GLU A 154 42.00 -2.25 -8.54
N LYS A 155 42.01 -3.54 -8.19
CA LYS A 155 41.66 -4.03 -6.85
C LYS A 155 42.54 -3.42 -5.75
N ASP A 156 43.80 -3.18 -6.05
CA ASP A 156 44.75 -2.56 -5.08
C ASP A 156 44.43 -1.09 -4.84
N VAL A 157 44.06 -0.33 -5.88
CA VAL A 157 43.57 1.05 -5.75
C VAL A 157 42.29 1.11 -4.92
N VAL A 158 41.37 0.17 -5.11
CA VAL A 158 40.14 0.08 -4.30
C VAL A 158 40.50 -0.20 -2.84
N LYS A 159 41.37 -1.17 -2.55
CA LYS A 159 41.80 -1.51 -1.19
C LYS A 159 42.48 -0.31 -0.50
N GLU A 160 43.39 0.39 -1.22
CA GLU A 160 44.04 1.58 -0.72
C GLU A 160 43.05 2.68 -0.33
N LYS A 161 42.07 2.96 -1.19
CA LYS A 161 41.04 3.97 -0.90
C LYS A 161 40.15 3.58 0.29
N LEU A 162 39.75 2.32 0.37
CA LEU A 162 39.00 1.82 1.51
C LEU A 162 39.78 1.88 2.82
N SER A 163 41.06 1.49 2.80
CA SER A 163 41.92 1.57 3.99
C SER A 163 42.18 3.01 4.47
N LYS A 164 42.14 3.99 3.56
CA LYS A 164 42.20 5.41 3.87
C LYS A 164 40.88 6.03 4.32
N GLY A 165 39.78 5.22 4.38
CA GLY A 165 38.47 5.70 4.77
C GLY A 165 37.83 6.66 3.77
N VAL A 166 38.20 6.59 2.47
CA VAL A 166 37.59 7.44 1.45
C VAL A 166 36.10 7.17 1.34
N GLU A 167 35.32 8.24 1.43
CA GLU A 167 33.83 8.15 1.28
C GLU A 167 33.46 7.51 -0.06
N HIS A 168 32.53 6.60 -0.04
CA HIS A 168 32.11 5.85 -1.21
C HIS A 168 30.68 5.35 -1.08
N CYS A 169 30.06 5.10 -2.21
CA CYS A 169 28.81 4.33 -2.32
C CYS A 169 29.11 2.99 -3.00
N ILE A 170 28.17 2.06 -2.93
CA ILE A 170 28.27 0.79 -3.67
C ILE A 170 27.33 0.84 -4.87
N ARG A 171 27.86 0.49 -6.04
CA ARG A 171 27.08 0.39 -7.28
C ARG A 171 26.96 -1.06 -7.73
N PHE A 172 25.81 -1.39 -8.32
CA PHE A 172 25.57 -2.65 -8.99
C PHE A 172 26.04 -2.57 -10.45
N LYS A 173 26.68 -3.62 -10.94
CA LYS A 173 27.17 -3.74 -12.31
C LYS A 173 26.01 -4.22 -13.21
N LEU A 174 25.42 -3.30 -13.95
CA LEU A 174 24.40 -3.67 -14.93
C LEU A 174 24.98 -4.42 -16.13
N SER A 175 24.20 -5.37 -16.63
CA SER A 175 24.44 -6.02 -17.91
C SER A 175 24.37 -5.01 -19.06
N THR A 176 25.12 -5.25 -20.12
CA THR A 176 25.00 -4.51 -21.38
C THR A 176 23.73 -4.84 -22.16
N GLU A 177 23.15 -5.99 -21.88
CA GLU A 177 21.92 -6.51 -22.50
C GLU A 177 20.87 -6.75 -21.42
N PRO A 178 20.06 -5.73 -21.08
CA PRO A 178 19.00 -5.88 -20.10
C PRO A 178 17.95 -6.88 -20.59
N GLN A 179 17.51 -7.74 -19.70
CA GLN A 179 16.52 -8.77 -20.01
C GLN A 179 15.10 -8.21 -19.94
N GLY A 180 14.28 -8.54 -20.94
CA GLY A 180 12.84 -8.34 -20.90
C GLY A 180 12.18 -9.28 -19.88
N PHE A 181 10.95 -8.97 -19.52
CA PHE A 181 10.16 -9.80 -18.60
C PHE A 181 8.67 -9.73 -18.95
N LYS A 182 7.90 -10.69 -18.43
CA LYS A 182 6.45 -10.70 -18.56
C LYS A 182 5.80 -10.09 -17.32
N ASP A 183 5.09 -8.98 -17.50
CA ASP A 183 4.23 -8.38 -16.47
C ASP A 183 2.81 -8.96 -16.56
N LEU A 184 2.19 -9.22 -15.41
CA LEU A 184 0.83 -9.82 -15.38
C LEU A 184 -0.27 -8.89 -15.92
N VAL A 185 -0.01 -7.56 -15.97
CA VAL A 185 -0.96 -6.55 -16.44
C VAL A 185 -0.57 -6.00 -17.81
N TYR A 186 0.71 -5.64 -17.98
CA TYR A 186 1.21 -5.01 -19.20
C TYR A 186 1.72 -5.99 -20.25
N GLY A 187 1.79 -7.30 -19.92
CA GLY A 187 2.32 -8.32 -20.83
C GLY A 187 3.84 -8.25 -20.97
N ASP A 188 4.34 -8.56 -22.14
CA ASP A 188 5.78 -8.60 -22.40
C ASP A 188 6.37 -7.17 -22.42
N PHE A 189 7.39 -6.95 -21.59
CA PHE A 189 8.09 -5.67 -21.48
C PHE A 189 9.54 -5.82 -21.89
N GLU A 190 9.95 -5.03 -22.87
CA GLU A 190 11.33 -4.96 -23.35
C GLU A 190 11.94 -3.60 -22.98
N PRO A 191 13.08 -3.58 -22.26
CA PRO A 191 13.77 -2.34 -21.92
C PRO A 191 14.30 -1.65 -23.19
N THR A 192 13.92 -0.38 -23.38
CA THR A 192 14.28 0.39 -24.57
C THR A 192 15.59 1.17 -24.44
N GLN A 193 16.11 1.30 -23.23
CA GLN A 193 17.32 2.11 -22.97
C GLN A 193 18.31 1.33 -22.12
N GLN A 194 19.58 1.40 -22.51
CA GLN A 194 20.69 0.94 -21.68
C GLN A 194 20.95 1.94 -20.57
N GLU A 195 20.81 1.50 -19.32
CA GLU A 195 21.12 2.30 -18.14
C GLU A 195 22.58 2.13 -17.74
N ALA A 196 23.08 3.03 -16.87
CA ALA A 196 24.38 2.89 -16.23
C ALA A 196 24.28 2.23 -14.86
N ASP A 197 25.40 1.76 -14.33
CA ASP A 197 25.51 1.17 -13.01
C ASP A 197 24.89 2.08 -11.94
N PHE A 198 23.94 1.57 -11.20
CA PHE A 198 23.18 2.34 -10.22
C PHE A 198 23.64 2.07 -8.79
N VAL A 199 23.41 3.03 -7.91
CA VAL A 199 23.77 2.92 -6.50
C VAL A 199 22.82 1.93 -5.81
N ILE A 200 23.39 1.00 -5.06
CA ILE A 200 22.65 0.03 -4.24
C ILE A 200 22.80 0.33 -2.73
N ILE A 201 23.99 0.79 -2.30
CA ILE A 201 24.20 1.33 -0.95
C ILE A 201 24.75 2.77 -1.08
N LYS A 202 24.11 3.70 -0.39
CA LYS A 202 24.48 5.10 -0.33
C LYS A 202 25.72 5.31 0.54
N ALA A 203 26.35 6.47 0.45
CA ALA A 203 27.51 6.82 1.28
C ALA A 203 27.19 6.88 2.79
N ASP A 204 25.92 7.12 3.14
CA ASP A 204 25.43 7.08 4.52
C ASP A 204 25.20 5.63 5.06
N GLY A 205 25.48 4.61 4.25
CA GLY A 205 25.32 3.20 4.59
C GLY A 205 23.91 2.64 4.40
N TYR A 206 22.91 3.48 4.07
CA TYR A 206 21.55 3.02 3.79
C TYR A 206 21.44 2.45 2.37
N PRO A 207 20.62 1.41 2.16
CA PRO A 207 20.35 0.90 0.83
C PRO A 207 19.48 1.87 0.03
N THR A 208 19.58 1.79 -1.29
CA THR A 208 18.58 2.39 -2.17
C THR A 208 17.36 1.49 -2.26
N TYR A 209 16.24 2.05 -2.72
CA TYR A 209 15.00 1.32 -2.98
C TYR A 209 15.22 0.02 -3.78
N HIS A 210 15.99 0.10 -4.87
CA HIS A 210 16.20 -1.04 -5.77
C HIS A 210 16.81 -2.25 -5.06
N PHE A 211 17.76 -2.03 -4.18
CA PHE A 211 18.44 -3.10 -3.47
C PHE A 211 17.60 -3.62 -2.27
N ALA A 212 17.13 -2.70 -1.44
CA ALA A 212 16.33 -3.05 -0.26
C ALA A 212 15.07 -3.83 -0.65
N ASN A 213 14.38 -3.39 -1.71
CA ASN A 213 13.16 -4.03 -2.20
C ASN A 213 13.41 -5.48 -2.61
N VAL A 214 14.48 -5.76 -3.38
CA VAL A 214 14.81 -7.13 -3.83
C VAL A 214 15.19 -8.03 -2.67
N VAL A 215 16.06 -7.56 -1.77
CA VAL A 215 16.50 -8.35 -0.61
C VAL A 215 15.30 -8.67 0.30
N ASP A 216 14.46 -7.69 0.56
CA ASP A 216 13.30 -7.87 1.42
C ASP A 216 12.23 -8.76 0.78
N ASP A 217 11.93 -8.56 -0.50
CA ASP A 217 10.94 -9.38 -1.21
C ASP A 217 11.38 -10.85 -1.23
N HIS A 218 12.68 -11.13 -1.39
CA HIS A 218 13.22 -12.49 -1.28
C HIS A 218 13.10 -13.05 0.14
N LEU A 219 13.61 -12.33 1.15
CA LEU A 219 13.63 -12.82 2.54
C LEU A 219 12.25 -12.88 3.20
N MET A 220 11.29 -12.09 2.71
CA MET A 220 9.88 -12.14 3.12
C MET A 220 9.06 -13.10 2.26
N GLU A 221 9.71 -13.86 1.37
CA GLU A 221 9.08 -14.88 0.52
C GLU A 221 7.93 -14.31 -0.33
N ILE A 222 8.08 -13.09 -0.85
CA ILE A 222 7.08 -12.45 -1.68
C ILE A 222 6.98 -13.17 -3.01
N SER A 223 5.80 -13.71 -3.29
CA SER A 223 5.52 -14.45 -4.53
C SER A 223 5.04 -13.54 -5.67
N HIS A 224 4.33 -12.44 -5.34
CA HIS A 224 3.79 -11.49 -6.31
C HIS A 224 4.01 -10.06 -5.84
N VAL A 225 4.46 -9.21 -6.75
CA VAL A 225 4.73 -7.78 -6.54
C VAL A 225 3.72 -6.96 -7.31
N LEU A 226 2.62 -6.54 -6.64
CA LEU A 226 1.67 -5.59 -7.20
C LEU A 226 2.06 -4.18 -6.74
N ARG A 227 2.42 -3.29 -7.69
CA ARG A 227 2.90 -1.93 -7.39
C ARG A 227 2.54 -0.93 -8.50
N GLY A 228 2.77 0.36 -8.28
CA GLY A 228 2.49 1.39 -9.30
C GLY A 228 3.33 1.24 -10.57
N VAL A 229 2.76 1.60 -11.71
CA VAL A 229 3.38 1.49 -13.04
C VAL A 229 4.66 2.31 -13.19
N GLU A 230 4.87 3.31 -12.36
CA GLU A 230 6.11 4.10 -12.32
C GLU A 230 7.37 3.26 -12.07
N TRP A 231 7.20 2.06 -11.52
CA TRP A 231 8.28 1.12 -11.24
C TRP A 231 8.50 0.08 -12.33
N LEU A 232 7.66 0.05 -13.38
CA LEU A 232 7.75 -0.90 -14.50
C LEU A 232 9.13 -0.86 -15.14
N VAL A 233 9.62 0.33 -15.47
CA VAL A 233 10.94 0.55 -16.07
C VAL A 233 12.12 0.20 -15.16
N SER A 234 11.89 0.04 -13.85
CA SER A 234 12.92 -0.37 -12.88
C SER A 234 12.99 -1.87 -12.67
N THR A 235 12.00 -2.62 -13.14
CA THR A 235 11.92 -4.08 -12.93
C THR A 235 13.12 -4.83 -13.52
N PRO A 236 13.62 -4.50 -14.73
CA PRO A 236 14.82 -5.16 -15.26
C PRO A 236 16.02 -5.09 -14.32
N LYS A 237 16.27 -3.95 -13.67
CA LYS A 237 17.35 -3.81 -12.66
C LYS A 237 17.15 -4.73 -11.45
N HIS A 238 15.89 -4.88 -11.01
CA HIS A 238 15.57 -5.80 -9.91
C HIS A 238 15.83 -7.25 -10.34
N LEU A 239 15.47 -7.64 -11.55
CA LEU A 239 15.72 -8.97 -12.09
C LEU A 239 17.22 -9.29 -12.17
N GLU A 240 18.06 -8.33 -12.58
CA GLU A 240 19.50 -8.51 -12.56
C GLU A 240 20.06 -8.71 -11.14
N ILE A 241 19.51 -8.04 -10.12
CA ILE A 241 19.91 -8.28 -8.73
C ILE A 241 19.48 -9.69 -8.28
N TYR A 242 18.25 -10.14 -8.62
CA TYR A 242 17.80 -11.52 -8.36
C TYR A 242 18.75 -12.52 -9.02
N GLN A 243 19.10 -12.31 -10.28
CA GLN A 243 20.03 -13.15 -11.03
C GLN A 243 21.42 -13.20 -10.39
N ALA A 244 21.96 -12.04 -9.94
CA ALA A 244 23.28 -11.96 -9.30
C ALA A 244 23.35 -12.75 -7.98
N PHE A 245 22.22 -12.92 -7.31
CA PHE A 245 22.09 -13.79 -6.13
C PHE A 245 21.72 -15.24 -6.45
N GLY A 246 21.37 -15.56 -7.69
CA GLY A 246 20.84 -16.88 -8.06
C GLY A 246 19.43 -17.13 -7.50
N TRP A 247 18.66 -16.07 -7.23
CA TRP A 247 17.30 -16.17 -6.69
C TRP A 247 16.25 -16.20 -7.78
N THR A 248 15.15 -16.90 -7.52
CA THR A 248 13.96 -16.84 -8.35
C THR A 248 13.20 -15.56 -8.06
N PRO A 249 12.93 -14.69 -9.06
CA PRO A 249 12.16 -13.47 -8.84
C PRO A 249 10.68 -13.78 -8.63
N PRO A 250 9.92 -12.88 -7.94
CA PRO A 250 8.47 -12.94 -7.87
C PRO A 250 7.82 -12.62 -9.22
N ASN A 251 6.52 -12.91 -9.36
CA ASN A 251 5.72 -12.40 -10.46
C ASN A 251 5.44 -10.90 -10.27
N PHE A 252 5.51 -10.11 -11.33
CA PHE A 252 5.26 -8.67 -11.28
C PHE A 252 3.93 -8.31 -11.92
N ALA A 253 3.21 -7.39 -11.29
CA ALA A 253 1.98 -6.78 -11.78
C ALA A 253 2.02 -5.27 -11.53
N HIS A 254 2.09 -4.47 -12.58
CA HIS A 254 2.12 -3.02 -12.45
C HIS A 254 0.72 -2.42 -12.61
N LEU A 255 0.35 -1.55 -11.68
CA LEU A 255 -0.98 -0.95 -11.63
C LEU A 255 -0.96 0.42 -12.32
N PRO A 256 -1.93 0.74 -13.19
CA PRO A 256 -1.99 2.02 -13.90
C PRO A 256 -2.18 3.19 -12.93
N LEU A 257 -1.89 4.40 -13.36
CA LEU A 257 -2.10 5.60 -12.54
C LEU A 257 -3.59 5.89 -12.36
N ILE A 258 -3.94 6.41 -11.20
CA ILE A 258 -5.22 7.08 -10.99
C ILE A 258 -5.01 8.58 -11.28
N LEU A 259 -5.90 9.16 -12.06
CA LEU A 259 -5.89 10.56 -12.45
C LEU A 259 -7.07 11.30 -11.82
N ASN A 260 -6.95 12.61 -11.71
CA ASN A 260 -8.06 13.51 -11.44
C ASN A 260 -9.05 13.52 -12.61
N THR A 261 -10.23 14.08 -12.40
CA THR A 261 -11.26 14.27 -13.44
C THR A 261 -10.76 15.07 -14.64
N ASP A 262 -9.87 16.05 -14.41
CA ASP A 262 -9.23 16.86 -15.44
C ASP A 262 -8.10 16.14 -16.20
N GLY A 263 -7.75 14.90 -15.79
CA GLY A 263 -6.67 14.10 -16.37
C GLY A 263 -5.28 14.42 -15.80
N SER A 264 -5.15 15.34 -14.87
CA SER A 264 -3.89 15.57 -14.17
C SER A 264 -3.58 14.41 -13.22
N LYS A 265 -2.28 14.16 -12.98
CA LYS A 265 -1.85 13.18 -11.98
C LYS A 265 -2.36 13.60 -10.60
N LEU A 266 -2.96 12.68 -9.86
CA LEU A 266 -3.28 12.89 -8.45
C LEU A 266 -2.02 13.42 -7.73
N SER A 267 -2.03 14.70 -7.31
CA SER A 267 -0.86 15.35 -6.71
C SER A 267 -1.10 15.66 -5.23
N LYS A 268 -0.06 15.50 -4.42
CA LYS A 268 -0.09 15.76 -2.96
C LYS A 268 -0.52 17.20 -2.58
N ARG A 269 -0.57 18.12 -3.54
CA ARG A 269 -0.93 19.53 -3.32
C ARG A 269 -2.45 19.78 -3.25
N GLN A 270 -3.26 18.84 -3.73
CA GLN A 270 -4.72 18.91 -3.64
C GLN A 270 -5.15 18.08 -2.42
N GLY A 271 -5.79 18.72 -1.41
CA GLY A 271 -6.19 18.09 -0.15
C GLY A 271 -7.06 16.83 -0.32
N ASP A 272 -7.81 16.76 -1.41
CA ASP A 272 -8.81 15.73 -1.76
C ASP A 272 -8.23 14.35 -2.10
N ILE A 273 -6.91 14.15 -1.97
CA ILE A 273 -6.25 12.88 -2.34
C ILE A 273 -6.00 11.98 -1.16
N LYS A 274 -5.97 12.56 0.04
CA LYS A 274 -5.63 11.85 1.27
C LYS A 274 -6.82 11.05 1.76
N VAL A 275 -6.57 9.85 2.26
CA VAL A 275 -7.62 9.00 2.85
C VAL A 275 -8.27 9.69 4.05
N ASP A 276 -7.49 10.38 4.88
CA ASP A 276 -8.01 11.14 6.04
C ASP A 276 -9.03 12.20 5.62
N PHE A 277 -8.83 12.88 4.49
CA PHE A 277 -9.82 13.84 3.98
C PHE A 277 -11.20 13.22 3.79
N TYR A 278 -11.27 12.03 3.17
CA TYR A 278 -12.55 11.34 2.97
C TYR A 278 -13.16 10.87 4.28
N ARG A 279 -12.32 10.38 5.18
CA ARG A 279 -12.74 9.99 6.54
C ARG A 279 -13.35 11.16 7.30
N GLU A 280 -12.72 12.33 7.26
CA GLU A 280 -13.20 13.59 7.91
C GLU A 280 -14.48 14.11 7.26
N GLN A 281 -14.67 13.89 5.95
CA GLN A 281 -15.91 14.20 5.25
C GLN A 281 -17.06 13.21 5.55
N GLY A 282 -16.85 12.20 6.38
CA GLY A 282 -17.86 11.21 6.75
C GLY A 282 -18.12 10.15 5.69
N ILE A 283 -17.21 9.99 4.73
CA ILE A 283 -17.28 8.89 3.77
C ILE A 283 -17.04 7.55 4.49
N PHE A 284 -17.88 6.57 4.22
CA PHE A 284 -17.74 5.24 4.81
C PHE A 284 -16.59 4.47 4.15
N PRO A 285 -15.86 3.63 4.93
CA PRO A 285 -14.71 2.88 4.42
C PRO A 285 -15.05 2.06 3.17
N LEU A 286 -16.13 1.28 3.22
CA LEU A 286 -16.52 0.40 2.12
C LEU A 286 -16.95 1.19 0.88
N ALA A 287 -17.58 2.36 1.05
CA ALA A 287 -17.89 3.27 -0.05
C ALA A 287 -16.61 3.78 -0.74
N LEU A 288 -15.59 4.18 0.04
CA LEU A 288 -14.30 4.60 -0.50
C LEU A 288 -13.57 3.44 -1.20
N ILE A 289 -13.61 2.25 -0.64
CA ILE A 289 -13.05 1.04 -1.25
C ILE A 289 -13.73 0.74 -2.58
N ASN A 290 -15.07 0.73 -2.64
CA ASN A 290 -15.78 0.55 -3.89
C ASN A 290 -15.45 1.65 -4.90
N TYR A 291 -15.36 2.90 -4.44
CA TYR A 291 -15.02 4.03 -5.30
C TYR A 291 -13.68 3.85 -6.02
N ILE A 292 -12.63 3.46 -5.30
CA ILE A 292 -11.31 3.28 -5.92
C ILE A 292 -11.24 2.07 -6.87
N THR A 293 -12.14 1.09 -6.76
CA THR A 293 -12.24 -0.03 -7.70
C THR A 293 -12.86 0.37 -9.05
N HIS A 294 -13.48 1.56 -9.15
CA HIS A 294 -13.90 2.11 -10.45
C HIS A 294 -12.73 2.64 -11.29
N ALA A 295 -11.52 2.75 -10.70
CA ALA A 295 -10.33 3.19 -11.40
C ALA A 295 -9.32 2.05 -11.54
N GLY A 296 -8.97 1.70 -12.77
CA GLY A 296 -7.87 0.77 -13.04
C GLY A 296 -8.29 -0.65 -13.42
N GLY A 297 -9.57 -0.99 -13.40
CA GLY A 297 -10.05 -2.33 -13.76
C GLY A 297 -9.88 -3.35 -12.63
N GLY A 298 -9.83 -4.64 -12.98
CA GLY A 298 -9.76 -5.76 -12.03
C GLY A 298 -11.13 -6.30 -11.63
N PHE A 299 -12.22 -5.74 -12.18
CA PHE A 299 -13.60 -6.13 -11.86
C PHE A 299 -14.49 -6.05 -13.10
N ASP A 300 -15.45 -6.96 -13.19
CA ASP A 300 -16.59 -6.79 -14.08
C ASP A 300 -17.58 -5.81 -13.45
N ARG A 301 -17.89 -4.74 -14.18
CA ARG A 301 -18.81 -3.70 -13.71
C ARG A 301 -19.98 -3.58 -14.68
N ASP A 302 -21.18 -3.74 -14.14
CA ASP A 302 -22.40 -3.36 -14.86
C ASP A 302 -22.52 -1.83 -14.91
N SER A 303 -23.43 -1.34 -15.75
CA SER A 303 -23.74 0.10 -15.86
C SER A 303 -24.34 0.68 -14.56
N SER A 304 -24.84 -0.17 -13.66
CA SER A 304 -25.39 0.25 -12.36
C SER A 304 -24.30 0.42 -11.30
N ILE A 305 -24.39 1.49 -10.52
CA ILE A 305 -23.52 1.72 -9.37
C ILE A 305 -23.99 0.83 -8.22
N SER A 306 -23.11 -0.06 -7.75
CA SER A 306 -23.39 -0.97 -6.63
C SER A 306 -22.26 -0.91 -5.61
N CYS A 307 -22.59 -0.98 -4.33
CA CYS A 307 -21.62 -1.05 -3.25
C CYS A 307 -21.48 -2.51 -2.79
N TYR A 308 -20.35 -3.10 -3.13
CA TYR A 308 -20.03 -4.51 -2.88
C TYR A 308 -19.34 -4.70 -1.53
N SER A 309 -19.66 -5.77 -0.81
CA SER A 309 -18.94 -6.19 0.40
C SER A 309 -17.51 -6.63 0.05
N TYR A 310 -16.63 -6.75 1.08
CA TYR A 310 -15.28 -7.28 0.87
C TYR A 310 -15.28 -8.69 0.28
N GLU A 311 -16.17 -9.56 0.74
CA GLU A 311 -16.29 -10.93 0.22
C GLU A 311 -16.67 -10.94 -1.27
N GLN A 312 -17.58 -10.05 -1.66
CA GLN A 312 -17.94 -9.89 -3.07
C GLN A 312 -16.78 -9.31 -3.90
N LEU A 313 -16.05 -8.32 -3.37
CA LEU A 313 -14.89 -7.76 -4.04
C LEU A 313 -13.75 -8.79 -4.20
N ILE A 314 -13.48 -9.59 -3.16
CA ILE A 314 -12.49 -10.68 -3.22
C ILE A 314 -12.87 -11.68 -4.31
N LYS A 315 -14.15 -12.09 -4.36
CA LYS A 315 -14.64 -13.06 -5.35
C LYS A 315 -14.60 -12.54 -6.79
N GLN A 316 -14.84 -11.23 -6.98
CA GLN A 316 -14.90 -10.59 -8.30
C GLN A 316 -13.54 -10.14 -8.82
N PHE A 317 -12.55 -9.97 -7.94
CA PHE A 317 -11.25 -9.46 -8.34
C PHE A 317 -10.57 -10.42 -9.32
N ASP A 318 -10.07 -9.86 -10.43
CA ASP A 318 -9.32 -10.61 -11.44
C ASP A 318 -8.15 -9.74 -11.93
N ILE A 319 -6.94 -10.17 -11.65
CA ILE A 319 -5.71 -9.46 -12.02
C ILE A 319 -5.61 -9.28 -13.55
N ASN A 320 -6.15 -10.21 -14.34
CA ASN A 320 -6.11 -10.14 -15.80
C ASN A 320 -7.08 -9.08 -16.38
N LYS A 321 -8.01 -8.57 -15.56
CA LYS A 321 -8.95 -7.51 -15.93
C LYS A 321 -8.46 -6.12 -15.51
N ILE A 322 -7.26 -6.00 -14.95
CA ILE A 322 -6.66 -4.71 -14.66
C ILE A 322 -6.31 -4.01 -15.97
N ASN A 323 -6.76 -2.76 -16.11
CA ASN A 323 -6.51 -1.95 -17.31
C ASN A 323 -5.03 -1.54 -17.38
N THR A 324 -4.49 -1.43 -18.59
CA THR A 324 -3.15 -0.86 -18.83
C THR A 324 -3.15 0.67 -18.90
N HIS A 325 -4.33 1.28 -19.01
CA HIS A 325 -4.48 2.74 -19.14
C HIS A 325 -4.86 3.38 -17.80
N SER A 326 -4.37 4.60 -17.61
CA SER A 326 -4.74 5.43 -16.47
C SER A 326 -6.25 5.71 -16.46
N SER A 327 -6.86 5.67 -15.28
CA SER A 327 -8.30 5.85 -15.10
C SER A 327 -8.60 7.07 -14.26
N LYS A 328 -9.73 7.72 -14.55
CA LYS A 328 -10.23 8.89 -13.81
C LYS A 328 -11.26 8.44 -12.77
N LEU A 329 -11.27 9.09 -11.62
CA LEU A 329 -12.30 8.91 -10.61
C LEU A 329 -13.35 10.03 -10.72
N ASN A 330 -14.64 9.65 -10.73
CA ASN A 330 -15.75 10.59 -10.73
C ASN A 330 -16.31 10.76 -9.30
N ARG A 331 -16.33 12.00 -8.80
CA ARG A 331 -16.77 12.32 -7.44
C ARG A 331 -18.26 12.01 -7.20
N ASP A 332 -19.10 12.12 -8.22
CA ASP A 332 -20.54 11.80 -8.11
C ASP A 332 -20.74 10.33 -7.78
N THR A 333 -19.94 9.44 -8.38
CA THR A 333 -19.93 8.01 -8.07
C THR A 333 -19.63 7.73 -6.59
N LEU A 334 -18.68 8.47 -5.98
CA LEU A 334 -18.38 8.32 -4.56
C LEU A 334 -19.58 8.66 -3.68
N MET A 335 -20.28 9.75 -4.01
CA MET A 335 -21.44 10.19 -3.23
C MET A 335 -22.59 9.19 -3.32
N GLU A 336 -22.77 8.60 -4.48
CA GLU A 336 -23.78 7.56 -4.69
C GLU A 336 -23.43 6.26 -3.95
N LEU A 337 -22.18 5.81 -4.03
CA LEU A 337 -21.68 4.67 -3.26
C LEU A 337 -21.81 4.89 -1.75
N ASN A 338 -21.55 6.09 -1.27
CA ASN A 338 -21.70 6.42 0.16
C ASN A 338 -23.18 6.35 0.61
N LYS A 339 -24.12 6.77 -0.26
CA LYS A 339 -25.56 6.61 0.00
C LYS A 339 -25.97 5.11 0.05
N LEU A 340 -25.50 4.33 -0.93
CA LEU A 340 -25.79 2.90 -0.98
C LEU A 340 -25.27 2.17 0.26
N GLU A 341 -24.04 2.47 0.69
CA GLU A 341 -23.47 1.89 1.90
C GLU A 341 -24.32 2.22 3.14
N ILE A 342 -24.79 3.46 3.25
CA ILE A 342 -25.67 3.86 4.34
C ILE A 342 -27.00 3.07 4.29
N VAL A 343 -27.59 2.87 3.12
CA VAL A 343 -28.83 2.10 2.96
C VAL A 343 -28.57 0.65 3.38
N ASN A 344 -27.46 0.05 2.96
CA ASN A 344 -27.08 -1.31 3.36
C ASN A 344 -26.91 -1.42 4.88
N LEU A 345 -26.23 -0.45 5.49
CA LEU A 345 -26.05 -0.37 6.94
C LEU A 345 -27.38 -0.20 7.72
N LEU A 346 -28.37 0.46 7.12
CA LEU A 346 -29.69 0.65 7.75
C LEU A 346 -30.63 -0.56 7.57
N SER A 347 -30.42 -1.37 6.54
CA SER A 347 -31.26 -2.54 6.24
C SER A 347 -30.85 -3.80 7.02
N ASP A 348 -29.65 -3.83 7.58
CA ASP A 348 -29.12 -4.96 8.35
C ASP A 348 -29.01 -4.61 9.84
N ASN A 349 -29.71 -5.37 10.70
CA ASN A 349 -29.74 -5.14 12.16
C ASN A 349 -28.34 -5.15 12.81
N ASN A 350 -27.39 -5.93 12.26
CA ASN A 350 -26.00 -5.93 12.73
C ASN A 350 -25.24 -4.66 12.32
N ASN A 351 -25.60 -4.08 11.20
CA ASN A 351 -24.94 -2.89 10.65
C ASN A 351 -25.49 -1.58 11.24
N THR A 352 -26.72 -1.59 11.74
CA THR A 352 -27.29 -0.48 12.53
C THR A 352 -26.39 -0.15 13.74
N LYS A 353 -25.75 -1.17 14.32
CA LYS A 353 -24.77 -1.01 15.41
C LYS A 353 -23.59 -0.13 15.03
N ILE A 354 -23.05 -0.28 13.80
CA ILE A 354 -21.90 0.51 13.31
C ILE A 354 -22.28 1.98 13.13
N LEU A 355 -23.48 2.25 12.63
CA LEU A 355 -23.98 3.63 12.49
C LEU A 355 -24.18 4.27 13.85
N VAL A 356 -24.78 3.55 14.78
CA VAL A 356 -24.97 4.01 16.18
C VAL A 356 -23.63 4.29 16.85
N GLU A 357 -22.62 3.43 16.63
CA GLU A 357 -21.26 3.65 17.17
C GLU A 357 -20.60 4.92 16.59
N LYS A 358 -20.80 5.22 15.31
CA LYS A 358 -20.31 6.48 14.72
C LYS A 358 -21.01 7.71 15.31
N VAL A 359 -22.32 7.64 15.48
CA VAL A 359 -23.06 8.71 16.17
C VAL A 359 -22.62 8.81 17.63
N ARG A 360 -22.34 7.70 18.29
CA ARG A 360 -21.79 7.68 19.66
C ARG A 360 -20.46 8.44 19.75
N ARG A 361 -19.54 8.24 18.81
CA ARG A 361 -18.27 9.00 18.74
C ARG A 361 -18.52 10.50 18.52
N LEU A 362 -19.41 10.84 17.60
CA LEU A 362 -19.82 12.22 17.39
C LEU A 362 -20.37 12.87 18.67
N VAL A 363 -21.23 12.15 19.41
CA VAL A 363 -21.77 12.61 20.69
C VAL A 363 -20.67 12.76 21.75
N LEU A 364 -19.67 11.86 21.79
CA LEU A 364 -18.52 11.96 22.69
C LEU A 364 -17.75 13.25 22.51
N GLU A 365 -17.56 13.67 21.26
CA GLU A 365 -16.76 14.85 20.88
C GLU A 365 -17.53 16.16 21.04
N THR A 366 -18.85 16.14 20.88
CA THR A 366 -19.67 17.34 20.80
C THR A 366 -20.49 17.67 22.05
N PHE A 367 -20.62 16.73 23.00
CA PHE A 367 -21.35 16.95 24.24
C PHE A 367 -20.51 17.78 25.25
N PRO A 368 -21.02 18.89 25.89
CA PRO A 368 -22.42 19.12 26.26
C PRO A 368 -23.15 20.26 25.49
N ASP A 369 -22.64 20.76 24.38
CA ASP A 369 -23.22 21.91 23.71
C ASP A 369 -24.46 21.57 22.86
N ARG A 370 -25.66 21.99 23.34
CA ARG A 370 -26.98 21.76 22.70
C ARG A 370 -27.04 22.21 21.25
N ASN A 371 -26.58 23.41 20.97
CA ASN A 371 -26.66 23.99 19.62
C ASN A 371 -25.69 23.28 18.68
N ASN A 372 -24.57 22.87 19.22
CA ASN A 372 -23.56 22.14 18.50
C ASN A 372 -24.00 20.71 18.19
N LEU A 373 -24.60 19.99 19.16
CA LEU A 373 -25.08 18.60 18.98
C LEU A 373 -26.13 18.51 17.86
N LYS A 374 -27.15 19.40 17.86
CA LYS A 374 -28.17 19.42 16.79
C LYS A 374 -27.57 19.75 15.43
N THR A 375 -26.63 20.68 15.37
CA THR A 375 -25.93 21.10 14.17
C THR A 375 -25.03 19.98 13.68
N CYS A 376 -24.32 19.30 14.57
CA CYS A 376 -23.47 18.14 14.24
C CYS A 376 -24.27 16.94 13.73
N LEU A 377 -25.40 16.61 14.35
CA LEU A 377 -26.30 15.56 13.86
C LEU A 377 -26.92 15.91 12.49
N LYS A 378 -27.28 17.18 12.26
CA LYS A 378 -27.72 17.66 10.93
C LYS A 378 -26.58 17.56 9.92
N LYS A 379 -25.39 18.05 10.28
CA LYS A 379 -24.19 17.97 9.42
C LYS A 379 -23.84 16.51 9.13
N PHE A 380 -23.86 15.64 10.13
CA PHE A 380 -23.66 14.20 9.97
C PHE A 380 -24.70 13.60 9.00
N SER A 381 -25.98 13.93 9.18
CA SER A 381 -27.06 13.48 8.28
C SER A 381 -26.82 13.99 6.85
N THR A 382 -26.52 15.29 6.65
CA THR A 382 -26.27 15.86 5.33
C THR A 382 -25.01 15.29 4.69
N THR A 383 -23.92 15.22 5.46
CA THR A 383 -22.63 14.70 4.96
C THR A 383 -22.72 13.22 4.57
N ASN A 384 -23.52 12.45 5.29
CA ASN A 384 -23.72 11.03 5.00
C ASN A 384 -24.97 10.78 4.11
N HIS A 385 -25.61 11.84 3.57
CA HIS A 385 -26.81 11.77 2.72
C HIS A 385 -27.96 10.98 3.36
N LEU A 386 -28.04 10.99 4.70
CA LEU A 386 -29.13 10.40 5.45
C LEU A 386 -30.31 11.36 5.46
N GLU A 387 -31.51 10.85 5.30
CA GLU A 387 -32.69 11.62 5.64
C GLU A 387 -32.69 11.87 7.15
N PHE A 388 -32.58 13.13 7.56
CA PHE A 388 -32.52 13.50 8.97
C PHE A 388 -33.64 12.89 9.82
N PRO A 389 -34.90 12.79 9.34
CA PRO A 389 -35.98 12.12 10.06
C PRO A 389 -35.70 10.61 10.29
N LYS A 390 -35.12 9.90 9.31
CA LYS A 390 -34.78 8.48 9.46
C LYS A 390 -33.68 8.26 10.50
N LEU A 391 -32.64 9.09 10.48
CA LEU A 391 -31.60 9.08 11.50
C LEU A 391 -32.19 9.35 12.89
N MET A 392 -33.07 10.35 13.02
CA MET A 392 -33.73 10.69 14.30
C MET A 392 -34.65 9.55 14.78
N LYS A 393 -35.37 8.89 13.90
CA LYS A 393 -36.21 7.70 14.26
C LYS A 393 -35.34 6.57 14.81
N LEU A 394 -34.21 6.27 14.14
CA LEU A 394 -33.27 5.25 14.58
C LEU A 394 -32.70 5.56 15.98
N LEU A 395 -32.17 6.76 16.15
CA LEU A 395 -31.57 7.17 17.42
C LEU A 395 -32.62 7.22 18.56
N ARG A 396 -33.86 7.59 18.26
CA ARG A 396 -34.95 7.55 19.24
C ARG A 396 -35.22 6.14 19.71
N GLY A 397 -35.29 5.17 18.80
CA GLY A 397 -35.44 3.76 19.13
C GLY A 397 -34.35 3.28 20.09
N HIS A 398 -33.08 3.64 19.84
CA HIS A 398 -31.95 3.27 20.71
C HIS A 398 -31.96 3.97 22.06
N LEU A 399 -32.42 5.23 22.13
CA LEU A 399 -32.42 6.01 23.36
C LEU A 399 -33.63 5.73 24.26
N SER A 400 -34.81 5.41 23.69
CA SER A 400 -36.07 5.27 24.46
C SER A 400 -36.84 3.97 24.19
N GLY A 401 -36.48 3.20 23.15
CA GLY A 401 -37.28 2.06 22.71
C GLY A 401 -38.57 2.44 21.96
N LEU A 402 -38.80 3.73 21.68
CA LEU A 402 -40.03 4.24 21.09
C LEU A 402 -39.81 4.76 19.68
N GLU A 403 -40.77 4.57 18.80
CA GLU A 403 -40.72 5.12 17.44
C GLU A 403 -41.12 6.59 17.36
N GLN A 404 -41.98 7.03 18.30
CA GLN A 404 -42.46 8.41 18.45
C GLN A 404 -42.16 8.94 19.85
N GLY A 405 -41.99 10.25 20.00
CA GLY A 405 -41.69 10.88 21.29
C GLY A 405 -40.90 12.18 21.17
N PRO A 406 -40.32 12.68 22.27
CA PRO A 406 -39.52 13.91 22.31
C PRO A 406 -38.41 13.94 21.25
N SER A 407 -37.88 15.13 20.98
CA SER A 407 -36.74 15.24 20.05
C SER A 407 -35.54 14.44 20.59
N VAL A 408 -34.79 13.85 19.68
CA VAL A 408 -33.58 13.04 20.03
C VAL A 408 -32.57 13.89 20.81
N VAL A 409 -32.42 15.17 20.45
CA VAL A 409 -31.52 16.09 21.12
C VAL A 409 -31.99 16.37 22.56
N GLU A 410 -33.29 16.63 22.76
CA GLU A 410 -33.86 16.78 24.09
C GLU A 410 -33.69 15.54 24.96
N MET A 411 -33.90 14.33 24.36
CA MET A 411 -33.67 13.11 25.11
C MET A 411 -32.21 12.94 25.51
N MET A 412 -31.27 13.29 24.65
CA MET A 412 -29.84 13.23 24.97
C MET A 412 -29.48 14.23 26.07
N GLU A 413 -30.09 15.43 26.07
CA GLU A 413 -29.90 16.45 27.10
C GLU A 413 -30.43 15.96 28.46
N ILE A 414 -31.66 15.46 28.51
CA ILE A 414 -32.27 14.93 29.74
C ILE A 414 -31.48 13.74 30.29
N LEU A 415 -31.00 12.87 29.46
CA LEU A 415 -30.21 11.70 29.86
C LEU A 415 -28.81 12.10 30.33
N GLY A 416 -28.24 13.17 29.82
CA GLY A 416 -26.85 13.52 29.99
C GLY A 416 -25.90 12.63 29.21
N LYS A 417 -24.61 13.00 29.15
CA LYS A 417 -23.59 12.34 28.32
C LYS A 417 -23.49 10.85 28.59
N ASP A 418 -23.28 10.45 29.83
CA ASP A 418 -22.99 9.06 30.23
C ASP A 418 -24.18 8.13 29.98
N LYS A 419 -25.39 8.55 30.32
CA LYS A 419 -26.60 7.74 30.09
C LYS A 419 -26.92 7.64 28.59
N THR A 420 -26.70 8.71 27.83
CA THR A 420 -26.84 8.69 26.36
C THR A 420 -25.90 7.69 25.74
N LEU A 421 -24.61 7.75 26.10
CA LEU A 421 -23.60 6.82 25.59
C LEU A 421 -23.88 5.39 26.01
N ASN A 422 -24.30 5.15 27.25
CA ASN A 422 -24.66 3.82 27.75
C ASN A 422 -25.89 3.23 27.03
N ARG A 423 -26.90 4.05 26.68
CA ARG A 423 -28.07 3.58 25.93
C ARG A 423 -27.72 3.28 24.46
N LEU A 424 -26.88 4.10 23.84
CA LEU A 424 -26.35 3.81 22.51
C LEU A 424 -25.48 2.53 22.50
N ASN A 425 -24.80 2.21 23.60
CA ASN A 425 -24.03 0.98 23.77
C ASN A 425 -24.86 -0.28 23.97
N LYS A 426 -26.00 -0.21 24.70
CA LYS A 426 -26.81 -1.39 25.04
C LYS A 426 -27.31 -2.20 23.85
N HIS A 427 -27.31 -1.61 22.67
CA HIS A 427 -27.70 -2.26 21.42
C HIS A 427 -26.53 -2.57 20.51
N CYS A 428 -25.27 -2.36 20.98
CA CYS A 428 -24.03 -2.70 20.29
C CYS A 428 -23.39 -4.02 20.82
N GLY A 429 -23.91 -4.57 21.91
CA GLY A 429 -23.49 -5.83 22.50
C GLY A 429 -24.21 -7.06 21.93
#